data_b5f6415b56401e00c8e242a8e165b1f6
#
_entry.id   b5f6415b56401e00c8e242a8e165b1f6
#
_cell.length_a   1.000
_cell.length_b   1.000
_cell.length_c   1.000
_cell.angle_alpha   90.00
_cell.angle_beta   90.00
_cell.angle_gamma   90.00
#
_symmetry.space_group_name_H-M   'P 1'
#
loop_
_entity.id
_entity.type
_entity.pdbx_description
1 polymer ?
#
loop_
_entity_poly.entity_id
_entity_poly.type
_entity_poly.pdbx_seq_one_letter_code
_entity_poly.pdbx_strand_id
1 'polypeptide(L)' 'SLMYDDGLARFSVFLEPLNGATVTDTRTQLGPTVAVSRRLTTPEGEMMVTVVGEIPIGTAERIALSMRNTDGTATSKQ' A
#
# COMPACT_ATOMS: atom_id res chain seq x y z
N SER A 1 3.19 -4.54 9.85
CA SER A 1 2.08 -4.73 8.92
C SER A 1 0.76 -4.46 9.60
N LEU A 2 -0.23 -4.12 8.80
CA LEU A 2 -1.57 -3.85 9.26
C LEU A 2 -2.53 -4.79 8.56
N MET A 3 -3.60 -5.14 9.25
CA MET A 3 -4.65 -5.92 8.65
C MET A 3 -5.99 -5.27 8.95
N TYR A 4 -6.78 -5.10 7.91
CA TYR A 4 -8.11 -4.53 8.02
C TYR A 4 -9.14 -5.57 7.63
N ASP A 5 -10.24 -5.57 8.36
CA ASP A 5 -11.35 -6.44 8.03
C ASP A 5 -12.61 -5.70 8.44
N ASP A 6 -13.30 -5.15 7.46
CA ASP A 6 -14.50 -4.36 7.74
C ASP A 6 -15.77 -5.15 7.46
N GLY A 7 -15.65 -6.46 7.27
CA GLY A 7 -16.79 -7.30 7.00
C GLY A 7 -17.19 -7.33 5.54
N LEU A 8 -16.72 -6.38 4.75
CA LEU A 8 -17.04 -6.30 3.34
C LEU A 8 -15.85 -6.65 2.47
N ALA A 9 -14.66 -6.36 2.95
CA ALA A 9 -13.45 -6.61 2.21
C ALA A 9 -12.35 -6.99 3.19
N ARG A 10 -11.45 -7.83 2.72
CA ARG A 10 -10.31 -8.26 3.53
C ARG A 10 -9.04 -7.94 2.78
N PHE A 11 -8.16 -7.25 3.44
CA PHE A 11 -6.87 -6.97 2.85
C PHE A 11 -5.84 -6.73 3.94
N SER A 12 -4.59 -6.90 3.57
CA SER A 12 -3.47 -6.62 4.46
C SER A 12 -2.62 -5.53 3.82
N VAL A 13 -2.06 -4.68 4.65
CA VAL A 13 -1.16 -3.63 4.19
C VAL A 13 0.19 -3.85 4.85
N PHE A 14 1.23 -3.90 4.05
CA PHE A 14 2.60 -4.08 4.53
C PHE A 14 3.40 -2.85 4.18
N LEU A 15 4.15 -2.36 5.15
CA LEU A 15 5.05 -1.24 4.95
C LEU A 15 6.45 -1.71 5.25
N GLU A 16 7.35 -1.53 4.30
CA GLU A 16 8.72 -2.00 4.44
C GLU A 16 9.69 -0.95 3.98
N PRO A 17 10.75 -0.69 4.75
CA PRO A 17 11.77 0.25 4.27
C PRO A 17 12.54 -0.37 3.11
N LEU A 18 12.88 0.45 2.14
CA LEU A 18 13.61 -0.03 0.98
C LEU A 18 15.12 -0.17 1.24
N ASN A 19 15.63 0.63 2.16
CA ASN A 19 17.05 0.56 2.53
C ASN A 19 17.97 0.64 1.33
N GLY A 20 17.63 1.54 0.41
CA GLY A 20 18.44 1.74 -0.78
C GLY A 20 18.15 0.79 -1.93
N ALA A 21 17.26 -0.17 -1.72
CA ALA A 21 16.90 -1.09 -2.81
C ALA A 21 16.13 -0.36 -3.88
N THR A 22 16.29 -0.81 -5.10
CA THR A 22 15.55 -0.27 -6.24
C THR A 22 14.45 -1.26 -6.61
N VAL A 23 13.22 -0.78 -6.50
CA VAL A 23 12.06 -1.62 -6.83
C VAL A 23 11.10 -0.81 -7.66
N THR A 24 10.26 -1.49 -8.42
CA THR A 24 9.23 -0.85 -9.20
C THR A 24 7.86 -1.12 -8.61
N ASP A 25 6.95 -0.20 -8.85
CA ASP A 25 5.55 -0.45 -8.52
C ASP A 25 5.07 -1.67 -9.28
N THR A 26 4.28 -2.49 -8.64
CA THR A 26 3.76 -3.70 -9.28
C THR A 26 2.28 -3.85 -8.98
N ARG A 27 1.62 -4.61 -9.83
CA ARG A 27 0.25 -5.02 -9.59
C ARG A 27 0.10 -6.41 -10.19
N THR A 28 -0.44 -7.31 -9.41
CA THR A 28 -0.55 -8.70 -9.78
C THR A 28 -1.88 -9.24 -9.33
N GLN A 29 -2.44 -10.13 -10.12
CA GLN A 29 -3.68 -10.80 -9.73
C GLN A 29 -3.51 -12.30 -9.90
N LEU A 30 -3.85 -13.03 -8.85
CA LEU A 30 -3.83 -14.49 -8.86
C LEU A 30 -5.19 -14.95 -8.36
N GLY A 31 -6.04 -15.40 -9.31
CA GLY A 31 -7.39 -15.73 -8.96
C GLY A 31 -8.09 -14.52 -8.37
N PRO A 32 -8.76 -14.65 -7.23
CA PRO A 32 -9.44 -13.52 -6.62
C PRO A 32 -8.52 -12.60 -5.82
N THR A 33 -7.26 -12.99 -5.64
CA THR A 33 -6.34 -12.24 -4.80
C THR A 33 -5.52 -11.27 -5.64
N VAL A 34 -5.44 -10.03 -5.18
CA VAL A 34 -4.61 -9.03 -5.84
C VAL A 34 -3.50 -8.60 -4.91
N ALA A 35 -2.39 -8.18 -5.49
CA ALA A 35 -1.27 -7.61 -4.75
C ALA A 35 -0.79 -6.39 -5.50
N VAL A 36 -0.74 -5.26 -4.81
CA VAL A 36 -0.32 -3.99 -5.38
C VAL A 36 0.78 -3.44 -4.51
N SER A 37 1.91 -3.09 -5.13
CA SER A 37 3.03 -2.49 -4.41
C SER A 37 3.34 -1.14 -5.00
N ARG A 38 3.58 -0.16 -4.14
CA ARG A 38 3.89 1.20 -4.54
C ARG A 38 4.99 1.76 -3.67
N ARG A 39 5.85 2.55 -4.28
CA ARG A 39 6.87 3.25 -3.52
C ARG A 39 6.27 4.45 -2.83
N LEU A 40 6.83 4.75 -1.69
CA LEU A 40 6.33 5.79 -0.82
C LEU A 40 7.53 6.49 -0.20
N THR A 41 7.58 7.81 -0.34
CA THR A 41 8.66 8.59 0.24
C THR A 41 8.20 9.18 1.55
N THR A 42 8.94 8.90 2.60
CA THR A 42 8.63 9.41 3.92
C THR A 42 9.82 10.21 4.45
N PRO A 43 9.62 10.98 5.52
CA PRO A 43 10.74 11.69 6.12
C PRO A 43 11.86 10.76 6.58
N GLU A 44 11.53 9.52 6.88
CA GLU A 44 12.53 8.54 7.31
C GLU A 44 13.18 7.81 6.15
N GLY A 45 12.74 8.06 4.93
CA GLY A 45 13.32 7.42 3.77
C GLY A 45 12.26 6.81 2.90
N GLU A 46 12.71 6.01 1.94
CA GLU A 46 11.81 5.39 0.99
C GLU A 46 11.31 4.07 1.51
N MET A 47 10.04 3.84 1.28
CA MET A 47 9.37 2.63 1.73
C MET A 47 8.60 2.03 0.59
N MET A 48 8.19 0.80 0.78
CA MET A 48 7.30 0.10 -0.13
C MET A 48 6.02 -0.22 0.63
N VAL A 49 4.89 0.19 0.07
CA VAL A 49 3.60 -0.21 0.61
C VAL A 49 3.04 -1.29 -0.31
N THR A 50 2.61 -2.39 0.29
CA THR A 50 2.03 -3.51 -0.44
C THR A 50 0.66 -3.80 0.13
N VAL A 51 -0.33 -3.89 -0.75
CA VAL A 51 -1.70 -4.23 -0.37
C VAL A 51 -2.02 -5.57 -1.01
N VAL A 52 -2.43 -6.52 -0.19
CA VAL A 52 -2.77 -7.86 -0.65
C VAL A 52 -4.17 -8.20 -0.14
N GLY A 53 -5.04 -8.65 -1.03
CA GLY A 53 -6.36 -9.03 -0.58
C GLY A 53 -7.26 -9.48 -1.70
N GLU A 54 -8.46 -9.89 -1.32
CA GLU A 54 -9.48 -10.30 -2.29
C GLU A 54 -10.42 -9.14 -2.50
N ILE A 55 -9.90 -8.11 -3.17
CA ILE A 55 -10.62 -6.88 -3.45
C ILE A 55 -10.31 -6.52 -4.89
N PRO A 56 -11.11 -5.65 -5.50
CA PRO A 56 -10.78 -5.19 -6.85
C PRO A 56 -9.42 -4.51 -6.88
N ILE A 57 -8.70 -4.71 -7.96
CA ILE A 57 -7.34 -4.19 -8.05
C ILE A 57 -7.32 -2.67 -7.98
N GLY A 58 -8.33 -2.01 -8.54
CA GLY A 58 -8.43 -0.56 -8.43
C GLY A 58 -8.61 -0.10 -6.99
N THR A 59 -9.31 -0.89 -6.19
CA THR A 59 -9.47 -0.60 -4.77
C THR A 59 -8.14 -0.75 -4.06
N ALA A 60 -7.40 -1.81 -4.37
CA ALA A 60 -6.08 -2.01 -3.77
C ALA A 60 -5.16 -0.84 -4.11
N GLU A 61 -5.22 -0.36 -5.34
CA GLU A 61 -4.39 0.77 -5.74
C GLU A 61 -4.76 2.03 -4.98
N ARG A 62 -6.06 2.25 -4.78
CA ARG A 62 -6.48 3.42 -4.02
C ARG A 62 -6.05 3.33 -2.56
N ILE A 63 -6.10 2.13 -2.00
CA ILE A 63 -5.62 1.94 -0.64
C ILE A 63 -4.14 2.28 -0.54
N ALA A 64 -3.35 1.78 -1.49
CA ALA A 64 -1.91 2.07 -1.48
C ALA A 64 -1.65 3.57 -1.60
N LEU A 65 -2.36 4.25 -2.49
CA LEU A 65 -2.20 5.69 -2.63
C LEU A 65 -2.68 6.43 -1.39
N SER A 66 -3.69 5.91 -0.73
CA SER A 66 -4.22 6.51 0.48
C SER A 66 -3.19 6.48 1.60
N MET A 67 -2.45 5.38 1.70
CA MET A 67 -1.38 5.29 2.69
C MET A 67 -0.33 6.37 2.44
N ARG A 68 0.00 6.59 1.17
CA ARG A 68 0.94 7.61 0.80
C ARG A 68 0.42 9.00 1.17
N ASN A 69 -0.84 9.25 0.88
CA ASN A 69 -1.44 10.54 1.20
C ASN A 69 -1.54 10.76 2.70
N THR A 70 -1.90 9.71 3.41
CA THR A 70 -1.99 9.82 4.85
C THR A 70 -0.65 10.23 5.43
N ASP A 71 0.39 9.59 4.93
CA ASP A 71 1.72 9.91 5.41
C ASP A 71 2.09 11.36 5.10
N GLY A 72 1.81 11.78 3.88
CA GLY A 72 2.12 13.15 3.48
C GLY A 72 1.24 14.17 4.17
N THR A 73 -0.04 13.89 4.29
CA THR A 73 -0.96 14.86 4.86
C THR A 73 -0.85 14.95 6.36
N ALA A 74 -0.28 13.97 6.99
CA ALA A 74 -0.07 14.09 8.41
C ALA A 74 0.67 15.37 8.72
N THR A 75 1.36 15.88 7.77
CA THR A 75 2.11 17.10 7.95
C THR A 75 1.32 18.31 7.52
N SER A 76 0.37 18.16 6.70
CA SER A 76 -0.32 19.32 6.25
C SER A 76 -1.60 19.48 7.01
N LYS A 77 -1.87 19.50 6.93
CA LYS A 77 -2.95 19.85 7.00
C LYS A 77 -3.54 20.29 7.47
N GLN A 78 -3.45 20.22 7.49
CA GLN A 78 -3.93 20.57 7.56
C GLN A 78 -4.13 20.97 7.72
#